data_968a1093446dba1463c2a049e45ec285
#
_entry.id   968a1093446dba1463c2a049e45ec285
#
_cell.length_a   1.000
_cell.length_b   1.000
_cell.length_c   1.000
_cell.angle_alpha   90.00
_cell.angle_beta   90.00
_cell.angle_gamma   90.00
#
_symmetry.space_group_name_H-M   'P 1'
#
loop_
_entity.id
_entity.type
_entity.pdbx_description
1 polymer ?
#
loop_
_entity_poly.entity_id
_entity_poly.type
_entity_poly.pdbx_seq_one_letter_code
_entity_poly.pdbx_strand_id
1 'polypeptide(L)'
;YLINKYREQLKDLRSNIENIDLTWLKILVTGFVLVSLVGVVLALSKVINLFYPVEISLQIFLGLTIYYLDLILVCFLLFFSAVNISSVEKVKDQPNNSYHDYEADAEYVDRIKKFMADEKPYLKSTITLDALSELMDVPARELTAILNGHFKMNFYEFINNYRVEDAKEILSADENQEKSIADVLLMVGFNSKSVFNTFFKKNVGLTPTDFRNQRFKKNN
;
A
#
# COMPACT_ATOMS: atom_id res chain seq x y z
N TYR A 1 7.87 -14.11 3.67
CA TYR A 1 6.56 -14.71 3.95
C TYR A 1 5.64 -13.75 4.73
N LEU A 2 6.07 -13.22 5.88
CA LEU A 2 5.27 -12.31 6.73
C LEU A 2 4.85 -11.02 6.01
N ILE A 3 5.76 -10.41 5.26
CA ILE A 3 5.48 -9.17 4.49
C ILE A 3 4.40 -9.41 3.42
N ASN A 4 4.43 -10.55 2.73
CA ASN A 4 3.42 -10.88 1.72
C ASN A 4 2.06 -11.13 2.37
N LYS A 5 2.01 -11.83 3.50
CA LYS A 5 0.78 -12.05 4.26
C LYS A 5 0.18 -10.73 4.76
N TYR A 6 1.00 -9.83 5.27
CA TYR A 6 0.58 -8.50 5.70
C TYR A 6 0.04 -7.65 4.53
N ARG A 7 0.69 -7.71 3.36
CA ARG A 7 0.23 -7.01 2.15
C ARG A 7 -1.14 -7.52 1.68
N GLU A 8 -1.40 -8.82 1.75
CA GLU A 8 -2.72 -9.38 1.40
C GLU A 8 -3.82 -8.87 2.36
N GLN A 9 -3.56 -8.84 3.66
CA GLN A 9 -4.51 -8.30 4.63
C GLN A 9 -4.82 -6.81 4.44
N LEU A 10 -3.84 -6.03 3.94
CA LEU A 10 -4.07 -4.61 3.64
C LEU A 10 -4.96 -4.38 2.43
N LYS A 11 -5.05 -5.33 1.50
CA LYS A 11 -5.96 -5.27 0.35
C LYS A 11 -7.44 -5.26 0.76
N ASP A 12 -7.75 -5.79 1.93
CA ASP A 12 -9.11 -5.76 2.46
C ASP A 12 -9.50 -4.39 3.04
N LEU A 13 -8.54 -3.54 3.35
CA LEU A 13 -8.76 -2.28 4.07
C LEU A 13 -8.48 -1.02 3.25
N ARG A 14 -7.62 -1.07 2.23
CA ARG A 14 -7.15 0.11 1.50
C ARG A 14 -7.17 -0.08 -0.01
N SER A 15 -7.62 0.95 -0.71
CA SER A 15 -7.63 0.99 -2.18
C SER A 15 -6.26 1.26 -2.80
N ASN A 16 -5.29 1.69 -2.01
CA ASN A 16 -3.95 1.99 -2.45
C ASN A 16 -2.93 1.50 -1.43
N ILE A 17 -2.37 0.32 -1.68
CA ILE A 17 -1.39 -0.34 -0.80
C ILE A 17 0.06 -0.04 -1.18
N GLU A 18 0.28 0.64 -2.30
CA GLU A 18 1.64 0.88 -2.82
C GLU A 18 2.38 1.95 -2.04
N ASN A 19 1.64 2.92 -1.49
CA ASN A 19 2.20 3.96 -0.63
C ASN A 19 2.42 3.51 0.83
N ILE A 20 2.20 2.23 1.13
CA ILE A 20 2.76 1.67 2.36
C ILE A 20 4.24 1.46 2.09
N ASP A 21 4.92 2.57 2.15
CA ASP A 21 6.34 2.64 1.85
C ASP A 21 7.12 1.93 2.95
N LEU A 22 7.55 0.71 2.66
CA LEU A 22 8.47 -0.04 3.53
C LEU A 22 9.91 0.50 3.41
N THR A 23 10.10 1.67 2.76
CA THR A 23 11.41 2.32 2.63
C THR A 23 11.97 2.66 3.99
N TRP A 24 11.11 3.07 4.94
CA TRP A 24 11.53 3.27 6.32
C TRP A 24 12.14 2.01 6.96
N LEU A 25 11.56 0.83 6.72
CA LEU A 25 12.07 -0.43 7.23
C LEU A 25 13.42 -0.79 6.57
N LYS A 26 13.57 -0.53 5.26
CA LYS A 26 14.84 -0.70 4.56
C LYS A 26 15.90 0.23 5.11
N ILE A 27 15.58 1.51 5.34
CA ILE A 27 16.49 2.50 5.93
C ILE A 27 16.93 2.05 7.32
N LEU A 28 16.01 1.57 8.16
CA LEU A 28 16.28 1.06 9.50
C LEU A 28 17.21 -0.16 9.49
N VAL A 29 16.87 -1.16 8.66
CA VAL A 29 17.70 -2.38 8.54
C VAL A 29 19.09 -2.04 8.00
N THR A 30 19.18 -1.16 7.01
CA THR A 30 20.45 -0.71 6.47
C THR A 30 21.26 0.06 7.53
N GLY A 31 20.63 0.97 8.27
CA GLY A 31 21.25 1.71 9.37
C GLY A 31 21.77 0.77 10.47
N PHE A 32 20.98 -0.20 10.88
CA PHE A 32 21.38 -1.22 11.85
C PHE A 32 22.60 -2.03 11.38
N VAL A 33 22.61 -2.49 10.12
CA VAL A 33 23.74 -3.22 9.54
C VAL A 33 25.00 -2.36 9.52
N LEU A 34 24.89 -1.08 9.14
CA LEU A 34 26.04 -0.16 9.11
C LEU A 34 26.60 0.05 10.51
N VAL A 35 25.77 0.33 11.52
CA VAL A 35 26.23 0.53 12.91
C VAL A 35 26.84 -0.74 13.45
N SER A 36 26.25 -1.92 13.17
CA SER A 36 26.81 -3.21 13.58
C SER A 36 28.18 -3.48 12.95
N LEU A 37 28.39 -3.14 11.67
CA LEU A 37 29.68 -3.26 10.99
C LEU A 37 30.75 -2.40 11.66
N VAL A 38 30.42 -1.16 12.00
CA VAL A 38 31.34 -0.25 12.72
C VAL A 38 31.68 -0.85 14.10
N GLY A 39 30.70 -1.44 14.80
CA GLY A 39 30.93 -2.13 16.07
C GLY A 39 31.93 -3.30 15.93
N VAL A 40 31.79 -4.10 14.87
CA VAL A 40 32.73 -5.19 14.56
C VAL A 40 34.15 -4.66 14.30
N VAL A 41 34.27 -3.57 13.51
CA VAL A 41 35.58 -2.94 13.23
C VAL A 41 36.25 -2.46 14.50
N LEU A 42 35.49 -1.85 15.43
CA LEU A 42 36.04 -1.44 16.73
C LEU A 42 36.40 -2.62 17.63
N ALA A 43 35.64 -3.70 17.61
CA ALA A 43 35.99 -4.92 18.34
C ALA A 43 37.31 -5.51 17.81
N LEU A 44 37.50 -5.53 16.51
CA LEU A 44 38.75 -5.95 15.88
C LEU A 44 39.91 -5.00 16.21
N SER A 45 39.68 -3.70 16.25
CA SER A 45 40.70 -2.72 16.62
C SER A 45 41.21 -2.92 18.06
N LYS A 46 40.35 -3.33 19.00
CA LYS A 46 40.74 -3.70 20.38
C LYS A 46 41.66 -4.91 20.41
N VAL A 47 41.42 -5.91 19.54
CA VAL A 47 42.34 -7.07 19.43
C VAL A 47 43.68 -6.66 18.84
N ILE A 48 43.69 -5.78 17.82
CA ILE A 48 44.90 -5.27 17.21
C ILE A 48 45.73 -4.43 18.21
N ASN A 49 45.03 -3.69 19.08
CA ASN A 49 45.70 -2.88 20.12
C ASN A 49 46.50 -3.71 21.13
N LEU A 50 46.28 -5.01 21.26
CA LEU A 50 47.16 -5.93 22.01
C LEU A 50 48.58 -5.97 21.42
N PHE A 51 48.72 -5.71 20.12
CA PHE A 51 49.99 -5.77 19.39
C PHE A 51 50.54 -4.37 19.06
N TYR A 52 49.65 -3.40 18.86
CA TYR A 52 49.99 -2.02 18.47
C TYR A 52 49.17 -1.05 19.33
N PRO A 53 49.72 -0.49 20.42
CA PRO A 53 48.97 0.33 21.35
C PRO A 53 48.50 1.64 20.68
N VAL A 54 47.18 1.81 20.62
CA VAL A 54 46.49 3.02 20.21
C VAL A 54 46.07 3.81 21.46
N GLU A 55 45.95 5.11 21.38
CA GLU A 55 45.60 5.98 22.48
C GLU A 55 44.21 5.57 23.07
N ILE A 56 44.21 5.27 24.37
CA ILE A 56 43.04 4.74 25.11
C ILE A 56 41.85 5.71 25.05
N SER A 57 42.13 7.02 25.09
CA SER A 57 41.11 8.07 25.02
C SER A 57 40.28 8.00 23.75
N LEU A 58 40.89 7.75 22.60
CA LEU A 58 40.21 7.62 21.31
C LEU A 58 39.32 6.38 21.26
N GLN A 59 39.78 5.26 21.77
CA GLN A 59 38.99 4.02 21.81
C GLN A 59 37.77 4.14 22.70
N ILE A 60 37.88 4.78 23.86
CA ILE A 60 36.74 5.04 24.75
C ILE A 60 35.71 5.94 24.07
N PHE A 61 36.21 7.05 23.46
CA PHE A 61 35.32 7.98 22.73
C PHE A 61 34.52 7.29 21.60
N LEU A 62 35.22 6.54 20.76
CA LEU A 62 34.56 5.79 19.67
C LEU A 62 33.56 4.73 20.18
N GLY A 63 33.93 4.02 21.26
CA GLY A 63 33.05 3.01 21.88
C GLY A 63 31.78 3.63 22.45
N LEU A 64 31.90 4.77 23.15
CA LEU A 64 30.73 5.49 23.68
C LEU A 64 29.83 6.02 22.54
N THR A 65 30.44 6.57 21.49
CA THR A 65 29.68 7.10 20.34
C THR A 65 28.80 6.02 19.70
N ILE A 66 29.34 4.82 19.48
CA ILE A 66 28.56 3.70 18.92
C ILE A 66 27.47 3.24 19.86
N TYR A 67 27.76 3.13 21.16
CA TYR A 67 26.77 2.75 22.15
C TYR A 67 25.55 3.70 22.16
N TYR A 68 25.80 5.03 22.06
CA TYR A 68 24.69 6.00 21.98
C TYR A 68 23.96 5.95 20.64
N LEU A 69 24.64 5.68 19.52
CA LEU A 69 24.00 5.48 18.23
C LEU A 69 23.07 4.26 18.23
N ASP A 70 23.52 3.14 18.79
CA ASP A 70 22.70 1.93 18.95
C ASP A 70 21.47 2.21 19.84
N LEU A 71 21.66 2.92 20.96
CA LEU A 71 20.56 3.29 21.86
C LEU A 71 19.51 4.15 21.12
N ILE A 72 19.96 5.16 20.39
CA ILE A 72 19.06 6.03 19.59
C ILE A 72 18.31 5.21 18.55
N LEU A 73 18.98 4.30 17.86
CA LEU A 73 18.37 3.43 16.86
C LEU A 73 17.27 2.54 17.46
N VAL A 74 17.56 1.92 18.62
CA VAL A 74 16.60 1.07 19.34
C VAL A 74 15.39 1.89 19.82
N CYS A 75 15.62 3.07 20.39
CA CYS A 75 14.55 3.97 20.83
C CYS A 75 13.67 4.40 19.64
N PHE A 76 14.27 4.71 18.50
CA PHE A 76 13.56 5.05 17.28
C PHE A 76 12.71 3.89 16.75
N LEU A 77 13.25 2.66 16.77
CA LEU A 77 12.52 1.45 16.41
C LEU A 77 11.30 1.21 17.31
N LEU A 78 11.47 1.34 18.61
CA LEU A 78 10.39 1.18 19.58
C LEU A 78 9.32 2.25 19.43
N PHE A 79 9.71 3.51 19.26
CA PHE A 79 8.79 4.62 19.02
C PHE A 79 7.98 4.40 17.72
N PHE A 80 8.67 4.07 16.63
CA PHE A 80 8.02 3.85 15.34
C PHE A 80 7.11 2.63 15.35
N SER A 81 7.52 1.56 16.04
CA SER A 81 6.67 0.37 16.28
C SER A 81 5.41 0.74 17.05
N ALA A 82 5.53 1.50 18.12
CA ALA A 82 4.39 1.92 18.95
C ALA A 82 3.39 2.79 18.16
N VAL A 83 3.88 3.72 17.34
CA VAL A 83 3.02 4.58 16.52
C VAL A 83 2.26 3.78 15.44
N ASN A 84 2.86 2.72 14.90
CA ASN A 84 2.24 1.92 13.83
C ASN A 84 1.41 0.72 14.34
N ILE A 85 1.53 0.33 15.62
CA ILE A 85 0.76 -0.77 16.21
C ILE A 85 -0.75 -0.53 16.12
N SER A 86 -1.22 0.70 16.26
CA SER A 86 -2.64 1.05 16.15
C SER A 86 -3.25 0.73 14.78
N SER A 87 -2.42 0.73 13.74
CA SER A 87 -2.84 0.35 12.38
C SER A 87 -2.91 -1.18 12.20
N VAL A 88 -2.16 -1.94 13.01
CA VAL A 88 -2.10 -3.40 12.96
C VAL A 88 -3.20 -4.05 13.82
N GLU A 89 -3.59 -3.43 14.94
CA GLU A 89 -4.68 -3.93 15.80
C GLU A 89 -6.02 -3.95 15.07
N LYS A 90 -6.33 -2.94 14.26
CA LYS A 90 -7.55 -2.92 13.45
C LYS A 90 -7.64 -4.08 12.44
N VAL A 91 -6.49 -4.66 12.03
CA VAL A 91 -6.43 -5.82 11.12
C VAL A 91 -6.67 -7.14 11.87
N LYS A 92 -6.34 -7.19 13.18
CA LYS A 92 -6.44 -8.43 13.98
C LYS A 92 -7.85 -8.78 14.43
N ASP A 93 -8.71 -7.79 14.58
CA ASP A 93 -10.09 -7.99 15.06
C ASP A 93 -11.08 -8.44 13.97
N GLN A 94 -10.62 -8.64 12.75
CA GLN A 94 -11.43 -9.29 11.74
C GLN A 94 -11.29 -10.82 11.89
N PRO A 95 -12.29 -11.53 12.42
CA PRO A 95 -12.25 -12.98 12.47
C PRO A 95 -12.16 -13.51 11.03
N ASN A 96 -11.18 -14.37 10.82
CA ASN A 96 -10.93 -15.11 9.59
C ASN A 96 -12.04 -16.16 9.39
N ASN A 97 -13.29 -15.71 9.26
CA ASN A 97 -14.41 -16.58 8.95
C ASN A 97 -14.66 -16.55 7.43
N SER A 98 -14.77 -17.73 6.89
CA SER A 98 -15.15 -18.04 5.50
C SER A 98 -16.38 -17.23 5.07
N TYR A 99 -16.15 -16.07 4.46
CA TYR A 99 -17.20 -15.27 3.80
C TYR A 99 -17.66 -15.88 2.47
N HIS A 100 -17.28 -17.14 2.18
CA HIS A 100 -17.56 -17.77 0.89
C HIS A 100 -19.04 -18.06 0.63
N ASP A 101 -19.89 -18.06 1.66
CA ASP A 101 -21.33 -18.39 1.55
C ASP A 101 -22.24 -17.25 2.05
N TYR A 102 -21.76 -16.00 2.05
CA TYR A 102 -22.63 -14.87 2.39
C TYR A 102 -23.49 -14.52 1.17
N GLU A 103 -24.76 -14.94 1.20
CA GLU A 103 -25.79 -14.41 0.29
C GLU A 103 -26.12 -12.98 0.76
N ALA A 104 -25.54 -12.00 0.06
CA ALA A 104 -25.89 -10.61 0.30
C ALA A 104 -27.33 -10.36 -0.11
N ASP A 105 -28.08 -9.63 0.72
CA ASP A 105 -29.39 -9.13 0.34
C ASP A 105 -29.23 -8.30 -0.96
N ALA A 106 -30.06 -8.60 -1.95
CA ALA A 106 -30.03 -7.94 -3.26
C ALA A 106 -30.16 -6.41 -3.12
N GLU A 107 -30.91 -5.94 -2.13
CA GLU A 107 -31.07 -4.51 -1.82
C GLU A 107 -29.74 -3.85 -1.47
N TYR A 108 -28.90 -4.49 -0.64
CA TYR A 108 -27.58 -3.96 -0.29
C TYR A 108 -26.63 -3.91 -1.49
N VAL A 109 -26.66 -4.93 -2.33
CA VAL A 109 -25.84 -4.98 -3.55
C VAL A 109 -26.20 -3.83 -4.49
N ASP A 110 -27.47 -3.61 -4.73
CA ASP A 110 -27.95 -2.54 -5.60
C ASP A 110 -27.67 -1.15 -4.99
N ARG A 111 -27.80 -1.01 -3.67
CA ARG A 111 -27.42 0.21 -2.94
C ARG A 111 -25.92 0.54 -3.11
N ILE A 112 -25.04 -0.48 -3.00
CA ILE A 112 -23.59 -0.30 -3.22
C ILE A 112 -23.32 0.14 -4.66
N LYS A 113 -23.88 -0.57 -5.65
CA LYS A 113 -23.68 -0.23 -7.06
C LYS A 113 -24.13 1.19 -7.39
N LYS A 114 -25.33 1.57 -6.90
CA LYS A 114 -25.87 2.91 -7.10
C LYS A 114 -24.98 3.97 -6.45
N PHE A 115 -24.60 3.76 -5.20
CA PHE A 115 -23.71 4.71 -4.48
C PHE A 115 -22.36 4.89 -5.19
N MET A 116 -21.76 3.80 -5.67
CA MET A 116 -20.50 3.84 -6.42
C MET A 116 -20.65 4.59 -7.76
N ALA A 117 -21.81 4.50 -8.42
CA ALA A 117 -22.08 5.20 -9.68
C ALA A 117 -22.35 6.69 -9.47
N ASP A 118 -23.15 7.05 -8.45
CA ASP A 118 -23.61 8.41 -8.21
C ASP A 118 -22.53 9.26 -7.53
N GLU A 119 -21.92 8.77 -6.45
CA GLU A 119 -20.97 9.53 -5.62
C GLU A 119 -19.50 9.35 -6.02
N LYS A 120 -19.19 8.31 -6.78
CA LYS A 120 -17.82 7.97 -7.27
C LYS A 120 -16.73 8.07 -6.20
N PRO A 121 -16.91 7.49 -5.00
CA PRO A 121 -15.96 7.63 -3.89
C PRO A 121 -14.57 7.06 -4.23
N TYR A 122 -14.47 6.18 -5.21
CA TYR A 122 -13.23 5.59 -5.70
C TYR A 122 -12.27 6.59 -6.36
N LEU A 123 -12.76 7.77 -6.78
CA LEU A 123 -11.90 8.84 -7.31
C LEU A 123 -10.97 9.41 -6.23
N LYS A 124 -11.34 9.30 -4.96
CA LYS A 124 -10.45 9.66 -3.86
C LYS A 124 -9.34 8.61 -3.74
N SER A 125 -8.11 8.99 -4.04
CA SER A 125 -6.96 8.06 -4.07
C SER A 125 -6.66 7.39 -2.73
N THR A 126 -7.05 8.00 -1.61
CA THR A 126 -6.82 7.52 -0.24
C THR A 126 -8.04 6.85 0.38
N ILE A 127 -9.09 6.52 -0.40
CA ILE A 127 -10.30 5.86 0.13
C ILE A 127 -9.95 4.55 0.84
N THR A 128 -10.53 4.36 2.01
CA THR A 128 -10.40 3.15 2.83
C THR A 128 -11.76 2.46 2.98
N LEU A 129 -11.75 1.20 3.38
CA LEU A 129 -12.97 0.46 3.68
C LEU A 129 -13.79 1.15 4.77
N ASP A 130 -13.14 1.61 5.86
CA ASP A 130 -13.80 2.33 6.95
C ASP A 130 -14.47 3.62 6.44
N ALA A 131 -13.77 4.39 5.60
CA ALA A 131 -14.34 5.61 5.03
C ALA A 131 -15.53 5.33 4.11
N LEU A 132 -15.49 4.27 3.31
CA LEU A 132 -16.61 3.86 2.47
C LEU A 132 -17.79 3.37 3.32
N SER A 133 -17.51 2.62 4.38
CA SER A 133 -18.48 2.15 5.38
C SER A 133 -19.23 3.33 6.03
N GLU A 134 -18.50 4.35 6.47
CA GLU A 134 -19.08 5.59 7.04
C GLU A 134 -19.96 6.33 6.02
N LEU A 135 -19.47 6.50 4.78
CA LEU A 135 -20.21 7.20 3.73
C LEU A 135 -21.52 6.49 3.35
N MET A 136 -21.54 5.17 3.42
CA MET A 136 -22.70 4.36 3.06
C MET A 136 -23.62 4.07 4.25
N ASP A 137 -23.20 4.39 5.47
CA ASP A 137 -23.86 3.97 6.71
C ASP A 137 -24.11 2.44 6.75
N VAL A 138 -23.05 1.69 6.43
CA VAL A 138 -23.02 0.22 6.44
C VAL A 138 -21.81 -0.23 7.24
N PRO A 139 -21.96 -1.11 8.24
CA PRO A 139 -20.81 -1.59 9.01
C PRO A 139 -19.70 -2.18 8.12
N ALA A 140 -18.43 -1.84 8.38
CA ALA A 140 -17.30 -2.29 7.58
C ALA A 140 -17.23 -3.81 7.42
N ARG A 141 -17.67 -4.55 8.46
CA ARG A 141 -17.76 -6.00 8.44
C ARG A 141 -18.77 -6.53 7.40
N GLU A 142 -19.94 -5.91 7.32
CA GLU A 142 -20.96 -6.28 6.36
C GLU A 142 -20.53 -5.92 4.94
N LEU A 143 -19.96 -4.73 4.77
CA LEU A 143 -19.40 -4.33 3.49
C LEU A 143 -18.32 -5.31 3.02
N THR A 144 -17.39 -5.72 3.89
CA THR A 144 -16.39 -6.76 3.58
C THR A 144 -17.05 -8.09 3.18
N ALA A 145 -18.07 -8.52 3.92
CA ALA A 145 -18.78 -9.78 3.61
C ALA A 145 -19.45 -9.73 2.24
N ILE A 146 -20.07 -8.60 1.88
CA ILE A 146 -20.69 -8.40 0.56
C ILE A 146 -19.63 -8.37 -0.55
N LEU A 147 -18.53 -7.65 -0.35
CA LEU A 147 -17.45 -7.57 -1.34
C LEU A 147 -16.87 -8.96 -1.62
N ASN A 148 -16.51 -9.69 -0.58
CA ASN A 148 -15.91 -11.02 -0.73
C ASN A 148 -16.95 -12.09 -1.13
N GLY A 149 -18.16 -12.05 -0.58
CA GLY A 149 -19.22 -13.02 -0.83
C GLY A 149 -19.88 -12.84 -2.20
N HIS A 150 -20.43 -11.65 -2.48
CA HIS A 150 -21.19 -11.38 -3.71
C HIS A 150 -20.29 -10.98 -4.87
N PHE A 151 -19.43 -9.95 -4.69
CA PHE A 151 -18.58 -9.47 -5.77
C PHE A 151 -17.34 -10.34 -6.02
N LYS A 152 -17.00 -11.27 -5.10
CA LYS A 152 -15.81 -12.13 -5.15
C LYS A 152 -14.50 -11.34 -5.28
N MET A 153 -14.45 -10.18 -4.65
CA MET A 153 -13.33 -9.23 -4.70
C MET A 153 -13.03 -8.71 -3.30
N ASN A 154 -11.75 -8.48 -3.01
CA ASN A 154 -11.39 -7.67 -1.85
C ASN A 154 -11.61 -6.17 -2.15
N PHE A 155 -11.56 -5.33 -1.11
CA PHE A 155 -11.79 -3.89 -1.24
C PHE A 155 -10.85 -3.21 -2.26
N TYR A 156 -9.57 -3.61 -2.28
CA TYR A 156 -8.59 -3.07 -3.23
C TYR A 156 -8.96 -3.38 -4.68
N GLU A 157 -9.34 -4.61 -4.97
CA GLU A 157 -9.79 -5.02 -6.32
C GLU A 157 -11.09 -4.33 -6.71
N PHE A 158 -12.05 -4.26 -5.79
CA PHE A 158 -13.34 -3.63 -6.02
C PHE A 158 -13.19 -2.16 -6.42
N ILE A 159 -12.47 -1.37 -5.63
CA ILE A 159 -12.24 0.06 -5.92
C ILE A 159 -11.47 0.24 -7.25
N ASN A 160 -10.42 -0.55 -7.47
CA ASN A 160 -9.60 -0.37 -8.68
C ASN A 160 -10.32 -0.81 -9.96
N ASN A 161 -11.31 -1.71 -9.88
CA ASN A 161 -12.14 -2.04 -11.02
C ASN A 161 -13.02 -0.85 -11.44
N TYR A 162 -13.67 -0.15 -10.51
CA TYR A 162 -14.42 1.07 -10.83
C TYR A 162 -13.53 2.15 -11.44
N ARG A 163 -12.32 2.34 -10.91
CA ARG A 163 -11.33 3.28 -11.49
C ARG A 163 -10.95 2.93 -12.92
N VAL A 164 -10.81 1.64 -13.23
CA VAL A 164 -10.51 1.20 -14.60
C VAL A 164 -11.67 1.45 -15.54
N GLU A 165 -12.92 1.23 -15.11
CA GLU A 165 -14.09 1.52 -15.95
C GLU A 165 -14.18 3.02 -16.26
N ASP A 166 -14.04 3.91 -15.29
CA ASP A 166 -13.96 5.36 -15.54
C ASP A 166 -12.79 5.74 -16.47
N ALA A 167 -11.62 5.10 -16.29
CA ALA A 167 -10.48 5.33 -17.17
C ALA A 167 -10.78 4.93 -18.62
N LYS A 168 -11.53 3.84 -18.87
CA LYS A 168 -11.96 3.44 -20.21
C LYS A 168 -12.86 4.48 -20.84
N GLU A 169 -13.80 5.03 -20.07
CA GLU A 169 -14.68 6.10 -20.55
C GLU A 169 -13.88 7.33 -20.96
N ILE A 170 -12.98 7.80 -20.08
CA ILE A 170 -12.13 8.97 -20.35
C ILE A 170 -11.22 8.73 -21.57
N LEU A 171 -10.59 7.55 -21.67
CA LEU A 171 -9.69 7.21 -22.79
C LEU A 171 -10.42 6.99 -24.11
N SER A 172 -11.74 6.77 -24.09
CA SER A 172 -12.57 6.57 -25.29
C SER A 172 -13.19 7.87 -25.80
N ALA A 173 -13.21 8.93 -25.00
CA ALA A 173 -13.85 10.20 -25.35
C ALA A 173 -12.93 11.05 -26.21
N ASP A 174 -13.44 11.56 -27.34
CA ASP A 174 -12.68 12.37 -28.31
C ASP A 174 -12.14 13.66 -27.66
N GLU A 175 -12.89 14.28 -26.76
CA GLU A 175 -12.50 15.48 -26.01
C GLU A 175 -11.28 15.29 -25.08
N ASN A 176 -10.93 14.05 -24.77
CA ASN A 176 -9.84 13.69 -23.87
C ASN A 176 -8.58 13.18 -24.60
N GLN A 177 -8.51 13.29 -25.91
CA GLN A 177 -7.35 12.83 -26.71
C GLN A 177 -6.03 13.46 -26.26
N GLU A 178 -6.05 14.76 -25.94
CA GLU A 178 -4.88 15.53 -25.50
C GLU A 178 -4.40 15.17 -24.07
N LYS A 179 -5.24 14.52 -23.25
CA LYS A 179 -4.85 14.15 -21.88
C LYS A 179 -3.81 13.05 -21.91
N SER A 180 -2.74 13.21 -21.14
CA SER A 180 -1.75 12.15 -20.99
C SER A 180 -2.32 10.96 -20.22
N ILE A 181 -1.74 9.76 -20.41
CA ILE A 181 -2.10 8.57 -19.58
C ILE A 181 -1.83 8.85 -18.10
N ALA A 182 -0.84 9.71 -17.78
CA ALA A 182 -0.54 10.10 -16.41
C ALA A 182 -1.65 10.97 -15.80
N ASP A 183 -2.23 11.87 -16.57
CA ASP A 183 -3.36 12.68 -16.11
C ASP A 183 -4.58 11.81 -15.86
N VAL A 184 -4.89 10.91 -16.79
CA VAL A 184 -6.04 10.00 -16.65
C VAL A 184 -5.92 9.13 -15.40
N LEU A 185 -4.75 8.54 -15.14
CA LEU A 185 -4.58 7.71 -13.93
C LEU A 185 -4.83 8.49 -12.64
N LEU A 186 -4.40 9.77 -12.58
CA LEU A 186 -4.62 10.63 -11.41
C LEU A 186 -6.10 11.02 -11.28
N MET A 187 -6.76 11.34 -12.40
CA MET A 187 -8.18 11.70 -12.42
C MET A 187 -9.06 10.59 -11.87
N VAL A 188 -8.75 9.33 -12.16
CA VAL A 188 -9.52 8.18 -11.68
C VAL A 188 -9.06 7.65 -10.32
N GLY A 189 -8.15 8.36 -9.64
CA GLY A 189 -7.74 8.07 -8.26
C GLY A 189 -6.59 7.08 -8.10
N PHE A 190 -5.86 6.71 -9.15
CA PHE A 190 -4.61 5.96 -9.00
C PHE A 190 -3.46 6.89 -8.63
N ASN A 191 -2.51 6.39 -7.81
CA ASN A 191 -1.27 7.10 -7.46
C ASN A 191 -0.04 6.49 -8.12
N SER A 192 -0.18 5.34 -8.78
CA SER A 192 0.94 4.59 -9.35
C SER A 192 0.62 4.14 -10.77
N LYS A 193 1.51 4.50 -11.70
CA LYS A 193 1.43 4.08 -13.10
C LYS A 193 1.55 2.57 -13.26
N SER A 194 2.36 1.91 -12.43
CA SER A 194 2.55 0.45 -12.48
C SER A 194 1.26 -0.28 -12.13
N VAL A 195 0.58 0.13 -11.04
CA VAL A 195 -0.70 -0.44 -10.62
C VAL A 195 -1.78 -0.18 -11.63
N PHE A 196 -1.91 1.07 -12.08
CA PHE A 196 -2.87 1.42 -13.12
C PHE A 196 -2.73 0.53 -14.35
N ASN A 197 -1.52 0.41 -14.90
CA ASN A 197 -1.26 -0.45 -16.04
C ASN A 197 -1.59 -1.92 -15.77
N THR A 198 -1.27 -2.41 -14.57
CA THR A 198 -1.55 -3.81 -14.17
C THR A 198 -3.06 -4.07 -14.13
N PHE A 199 -3.82 -3.20 -13.43
CA PHE A 199 -5.28 -3.35 -13.35
C PHE A 199 -5.95 -3.15 -14.70
N PHE A 200 -5.55 -2.13 -15.44
CA PHE A 200 -6.11 -1.87 -16.75
C PHE A 200 -5.88 -3.05 -17.70
N LYS A 201 -4.65 -3.57 -17.76
CA LYS A 201 -4.35 -4.75 -18.59
C LYS A 201 -5.07 -6.01 -18.10
N LYS A 202 -5.21 -6.21 -16.78
CA LYS A 202 -5.97 -7.35 -16.22
C LYS A 202 -7.44 -7.31 -16.65
N ASN A 203 -8.06 -6.13 -16.62
CA ASN A 203 -9.50 -5.98 -16.87
C ASN A 203 -9.85 -5.82 -18.34
N VAL A 204 -8.99 -5.17 -19.13
CA VAL A 204 -9.25 -4.80 -20.54
C VAL A 204 -8.48 -5.67 -21.53
N GLY A 205 -7.43 -6.35 -21.09
CA GLY A 205 -6.55 -7.15 -21.93
C GLY A 205 -5.47 -6.33 -22.67
N LEU A 206 -5.56 -5.01 -22.66
CA LEU A 206 -4.66 -4.06 -23.34
C LEU A 206 -4.03 -3.09 -22.35
N THR A 207 -2.89 -2.49 -22.74
CA THR A 207 -2.41 -1.34 -21.97
C THR A 207 -3.30 -0.11 -22.21
N PRO A 208 -3.34 0.88 -21.30
CA PRO A 208 -4.12 2.12 -21.50
C PRO A 208 -3.77 2.83 -22.82
N THR A 209 -2.49 2.83 -23.19
CA THR A 209 -2.01 3.42 -24.45
C THR A 209 -2.51 2.67 -25.68
N ASP A 210 -2.42 1.33 -25.66
CA ASP A 210 -2.88 0.49 -26.77
C ASP A 210 -4.40 0.59 -26.92
N PHE A 211 -5.13 0.60 -25.80
CA PHE A 211 -6.59 0.77 -25.81
C PHE A 211 -7.00 2.09 -26.46
N ARG A 212 -6.38 3.21 -26.07
CA ARG A 212 -6.60 4.52 -26.68
C ARG A 212 -6.31 4.47 -28.18
N ASN A 213 -5.14 3.97 -28.57
CA ASN A 213 -4.71 3.92 -29.98
C ASN A 213 -5.66 3.08 -30.84
N GLN A 214 -6.20 1.96 -30.34
CA GLN A 214 -7.16 1.15 -31.08
C GLN A 214 -8.49 1.89 -31.31
N ARG A 215 -8.95 2.66 -30.32
CA ARG A 215 -10.20 3.42 -30.45
C ARG A 215 -10.10 4.48 -31.55
N PHE A 216 -9.02 5.23 -31.56
CA PHE A 216 -8.84 6.31 -32.55
C PHE A 216 -8.40 5.84 -33.92
N LYS A 217 -7.74 4.67 -34.04
CA LYS A 217 -7.47 4.06 -35.37
C LYS A 217 -8.73 3.50 -36.05
N LYS A 218 -9.78 3.20 -35.30
CA LYS A 218 -11.03 2.63 -35.83
C LYS A 218 -11.98 3.71 -36.32
N ASN A 219 -11.74 4.97 -35.98
CA ASN A 219 -12.56 6.13 -36.33
C ASN A 219 -11.96 6.98 -37.47
N ASN A 220 -10.75 6.63 -37.97
CA ASN A 220 -10.12 7.16 -39.18
C ASN A 220 -10.10 6.09 -40.27
#